data_107baaf0b35ce4417b9aff0fdf5ffcde
#
_entry.id   107baaf0b35ce4417b9aff0fdf5ffcde
#
_cell.length_a   1.000
_cell.length_b   1.000
_cell.length_c   1.000
_cell.angle_alpha   90.00
_cell.angle_beta   90.00
_cell.angle_gamma   90.00
#
_symmetry.space_group_name_H-M   'P 1'
#
loop_
_entity.id
_entity.type
_entity.pdbx_description
1 polymer ?
#
loop_
_entity_poly.entity_id
_entity_poly.type
_entity_poly.pdbx_seq_one_letter_code
_entity_poly.pdbx_strand_id
1 'polypeptide(L)' 'MENVSLRNRIIDYLVVCVNDFAERHHLSYKFALDYLKKYGALNFLEEHYEIEHTLSFEDVQEDMTAICISNGGGKL' A
#
# COMPACT_ATOMS: atom_id res chain seq x y z
N MET A 1 -8.74 21.34 -9.77
CA MET A 1 -7.48 21.68 -9.12
C MET A 1 -7.28 20.88 -7.86
N GLU A 2 -8.25 20.95 -6.96
CA GLU A 2 -8.17 20.18 -5.70
C GLU A 2 -8.07 18.68 -5.95
N ASN A 3 -8.82 18.18 -6.93
CA ASN A 3 -8.80 16.74 -7.25
C ASN A 3 -7.44 16.30 -7.74
N VAL A 4 -6.76 17.13 -8.52
CA VAL A 4 -5.43 16.80 -9.01
C VAL A 4 -4.44 16.77 -7.86
N SER A 5 -4.51 17.75 -6.94
CA SER A 5 -3.62 17.81 -5.79
C SER A 5 -3.83 16.61 -4.88
N LEU A 6 -5.07 16.23 -4.61
CA LEU A 6 -5.38 15.08 -3.77
C LEU A 6 -4.90 13.79 -4.43
N ARG A 7 -5.12 13.65 -5.74
CA ARG A 7 -4.67 12.49 -6.49
C ARG A 7 -3.17 12.35 -6.40
N ASN A 8 -2.44 13.46 -6.55
CA ASN A 8 -0.97 13.43 -6.46
C ASN A 8 -0.50 12.99 -5.08
N ARG A 9 -1.18 13.45 -4.03
CA ARG A 9 -0.85 13.04 -2.66
C ARG A 9 -1.07 11.55 -2.46
N ILE A 10 -2.16 11.02 -3.00
CA ILE A 10 -2.46 9.59 -2.89
C ILE A 10 -1.41 8.78 -3.62
N ILE A 11 -1.05 9.20 -4.84
CA ILE A 11 -0.03 8.49 -5.62
C ILE A 11 1.30 8.49 -4.87
N ASP A 12 1.71 9.64 -4.35
CA ASP A 12 2.96 9.74 -3.59
C ASP A 12 2.93 8.82 -2.37
N TYR A 13 1.81 8.79 -1.68
CA TYR A 13 1.62 7.95 -0.51
C TYR A 13 1.74 6.46 -0.88
N LEU A 14 1.10 6.06 -1.98
CA LEU A 14 1.17 4.66 -2.43
C LEU A 14 2.60 4.26 -2.76
N VAL A 15 3.35 5.15 -3.43
CA VAL A 15 4.75 4.88 -3.77
C VAL A 15 5.57 4.65 -2.50
N VAL A 16 5.38 5.50 -1.50
CA VAL A 16 6.11 5.36 -0.23
C VAL A 16 5.74 4.04 0.46
N CYS A 17 4.45 3.69 0.46
CA CYS A 17 4.00 2.46 1.10
C CYS A 17 4.55 1.22 0.40
N VAL A 18 4.62 1.23 -0.95
CA VAL A 18 5.19 0.12 -1.69
C VAL A 18 6.68 0.00 -1.41
N ASN A 19 7.41 1.12 -1.38
CA ASN A 19 8.83 1.12 -1.06
C ASN A 19 9.09 0.54 0.32
N ASP A 20 8.30 0.95 1.31
CA ASP A 20 8.46 0.48 2.67
C ASP A 20 8.17 -1.03 2.75
N PHE A 21 7.13 -1.48 2.06
CA PHE A 21 6.80 -2.90 2.01
C PHE A 21 7.93 -3.71 1.37
N ALA A 22 8.47 -3.21 0.27
CA ALA A 22 9.57 -3.88 -0.43
C ALA A 22 10.79 -4.00 0.49
N GLU A 23 11.14 -2.95 1.19
CA GLU A 23 12.27 -2.97 2.11
C GLU A 23 12.07 -3.96 3.25
N ARG A 24 10.88 -3.94 3.85
CA ARG A 24 10.59 -4.81 4.99
C ARG A 24 10.63 -6.29 4.62
N HIS A 25 10.29 -6.61 3.38
CA HIS A 25 10.22 -8.00 2.92
C HIS A 25 11.37 -8.38 2.00
N HIS A 26 12.36 -7.51 1.84
CA HIS A 26 13.53 -7.74 0.98
C HIS A 26 13.13 -8.10 -0.44
N LEU A 27 12.18 -7.32 -0.98
CA LEU A 27 11.67 -7.51 -2.33
C LEU A 27 12.09 -6.36 -3.23
N SER A 28 12.11 -6.61 -4.56
CA SER A 28 12.23 -5.51 -5.50
C SER A 28 10.95 -4.67 -5.46
N TYR A 29 11.08 -3.41 -5.85
CA TYR A 29 9.90 -2.53 -5.91
C TYR A 29 8.83 -3.13 -6.84
N LYS A 30 9.26 -3.62 -8.00
CA LYS A 30 8.32 -4.16 -8.98
C LYS A 30 7.55 -5.36 -8.43
N PHE A 31 8.25 -6.27 -7.77
CA PHE A 31 7.59 -7.44 -7.19
C PHE A 31 6.59 -7.01 -6.11
N ALA A 32 7.01 -6.09 -5.24
CA ALA A 32 6.14 -5.59 -4.18
C ALA A 32 4.90 -4.90 -4.76
N LEU A 33 5.09 -4.07 -5.78
CA LEU A 33 3.99 -3.37 -6.44
C LEU A 33 3.00 -4.38 -7.03
N ASP A 34 3.50 -5.35 -7.78
CA ASP A 34 2.65 -6.35 -8.43
C ASP A 34 1.87 -7.16 -7.39
N TYR A 35 2.55 -7.56 -6.31
CA TYR A 35 1.92 -8.33 -5.24
C TYR A 35 0.81 -7.53 -4.55
N LEU A 36 1.11 -6.31 -4.14
CA LEU A 36 0.14 -5.47 -3.45
C LEU A 36 -1.05 -5.11 -4.34
N LYS A 37 -0.79 -4.92 -5.62
CA LYS A 37 -1.84 -4.66 -6.61
C LYS A 37 -2.74 -5.87 -6.77
N LYS A 38 -2.14 -7.04 -6.94
CA LYS A 38 -2.88 -8.28 -7.20
C LYS A 38 -3.82 -8.63 -6.06
N TYR A 39 -3.39 -8.43 -4.82
CA TYR A 39 -4.18 -8.84 -3.67
C TYR A 39 -4.96 -7.69 -3.03
N GLY A 40 -5.09 -6.58 -3.74
CA GLY A 40 -6.03 -5.52 -3.36
C GLY A 40 -5.55 -4.53 -2.33
N ALA A 41 -4.30 -4.61 -1.90
CA ALA A 41 -3.79 -3.71 -0.86
C ALA A 41 -3.71 -2.26 -1.35
N LEU A 42 -3.33 -2.05 -2.62
CA LEU A 42 -3.26 -0.68 -3.14
C LEU A 42 -4.63 -0.06 -3.27
N ASN A 43 -5.61 -0.83 -3.73
CA ASN A 43 -6.99 -0.34 -3.79
C ASN A 43 -7.49 0.01 -2.39
N PHE A 44 -7.17 -0.82 -1.40
CA PHE A 44 -7.54 -0.57 -0.01
C PHE A 44 -6.97 0.78 0.46
N LEU A 45 -5.69 1.03 0.23
CA LEU A 45 -5.06 2.27 0.65
C LEU A 45 -5.67 3.47 -0.06
N GLU A 46 -5.99 3.31 -1.34
CA GLU A 46 -6.59 4.38 -2.12
C GLU A 46 -7.98 4.73 -1.61
N GLU A 47 -8.79 3.71 -1.35
CA GLU A 47 -10.16 3.90 -0.86
C GLU A 47 -10.20 4.47 0.56
N HIS A 48 -9.23 4.10 1.40
CA HIS A 48 -9.19 4.49 2.79
C HIS A 48 -8.06 5.47 3.11
N TYR A 49 -7.64 6.23 2.10
CA TYR A 49 -6.50 7.14 2.22
C TYR A 49 -6.65 8.09 3.41
N GLU A 50 -7.84 8.65 3.61
CA GLU A 50 -8.05 9.64 4.66
C GLU A 50 -7.71 9.11 6.05
N ILE A 51 -8.00 7.84 6.30
CA ILE A 51 -7.72 7.21 7.58
C ILE A 51 -6.30 6.66 7.59
N GLU A 52 -5.95 5.90 6.55
CA GLU A 52 -4.68 5.18 6.52
C GLU A 52 -3.47 6.10 6.56
N HIS A 53 -3.54 7.25 5.88
CA HIS A 53 -2.37 8.13 5.82
C HIS A 53 -2.09 8.81 7.17
N THR A 54 -3.00 8.73 8.14
CA THR A 54 -2.76 9.25 9.48
C THR A 54 -2.14 8.22 10.42
N LEU A 55 -2.05 6.96 9.99
CA LEU A 55 -1.50 5.89 10.79
C LEU A 55 0.01 5.83 10.65
N SER A 56 0.67 5.14 11.58
CA SER A 56 2.10 4.87 11.45
C SER A 56 2.33 3.93 10.27
N PHE A 57 3.55 3.94 9.72
CA PHE A 57 3.89 3.00 8.66
C PHE A 57 3.77 1.55 9.13
N GLU A 58 4.06 1.28 10.40
CA GLU A 58 3.89 -0.07 10.93
C GLU A 58 2.44 -0.52 10.85
N ASP A 59 1.51 0.35 11.26
CA ASP A 59 0.09 0.03 11.21
C ASP A 59 -0.38 -0.16 9.76
N VAL A 60 0.08 0.69 8.85
CA VAL A 60 -0.27 0.58 7.44
C VAL A 60 0.24 -0.74 6.86
N GLN A 61 1.47 -1.13 7.23
CA GLN A 61 2.04 -2.39 6.74
C GLN A 61 1.24 -3.58 7.27
N GLU A 62 0.79 -3.54 8.52
CA GLU A 62 -0.05 -4.59 9.07
C GLU A 62 -1.37 -4.68 8.30
N ASP A 63 -1.98 -3.53 8.03
CA ASP A 63 -3.24 -3.50 7.30
C ASP A 63 -3.08 -4.05 5.89
N MET A 64 -2.02 -3.65 5.20
CA MET A 64 -1.76 -4.16 3.84
C MET A 64 -1.54 -5.66 3.85
N THR A 65 -0.77 -6.16 4.81
CA THR A 65 -0.53 -7.59 4.93
C THR A 65 -1.81 -8.35 5.18
N ALA A 66 -2.65 -7.84 6.09
CA ALA A 66 -3.93 -8.47 6.40
C ALA A 66 -4.83 -8.54 5.17
N ILE A 67 -4.88 -7.46 4.39
CA ILE A 67 -5.69 -7.41 3.17
C ILE A 67 -5.18 -8.43 2.15
N CYS A 68 -3.87 -8.50 1.97
CA CYS A 68 -3.29 -9.45 1.01
C CYS A 68 -3.60 -10.89 1.41
N ILE A 69 -3.41 -11.23 2.67
CA ILE A 69 -3.69 -12.58 3.16
C ILE A 69 -5.17 -12.92 3.02
N SER A 70 -6.03 -11.98 3.37
CA SER A 70 -7.47 -12.15 3.27
C SER A 70 -7.90 -12.43 1.83
N ASN A 71 -7.18 -11.89 0.86
CA ASN A 71 -7.48 -12.06 -0.56
C ASN A 71 -6.69 -13.18 -1.23
N GLY A 72 -6.06 -14.04 -0.45
CA GLY A 72 -5.39 -15.22 -0.97
C GLY A 72 -3.90 -15.06 -1.22
N GLY A 73 -3.29 -13.99 -0.74
CA GLY A 73 -1.86 -13.79 -0.86
C GLY A 73 -1.10 -14.77 0.01
N GLY A 74 -0.02 -15.32 -0.54
CA GLY A 74 0.82 -16.23 0.22
C GLY A 74 1.84 -15.49 1.05
N LYS A 75 2.55 -16.23 1.88
CA LYS A 75 3.65 -15.67 2.65
C LYS A 75 4.76 -15.19 1.72
N LEU A 76 5.37 -14.12 2.10
CA LEU A 76 6.51 -13.57 1.38
C LEU A 76 7.83 -14.01 1.98
#